data_9812f21926967214c298c870065d1467
#
_entry.id   9812f21926967214c298c870065d1467
#
_cell.length_a   1.000
_cell.length_b   1.000
_cell.length_c   1.000
_cell.angle_alpha   90.00
_cell.angle_beta   90.00
_cell.angle_gamma   90.00
#
_symmetry.space_group_name_H-M   'P 1'
#
loop_
_entity.id
_entity.type
_entity.pdbx_description
1 polymer ?
#
loop_
_entity_poly.entity_id
_entity_poly.type
_entity_poly.pdbx_seq_one_letter_code
_entity_poly.pdbx_strand_id
1 'polypeptide(L)'
;MKHDLLKEFESIIMKQKLNENVKQKLLGNLLRLKKKKVNLMVIGATGCGKSSTINVLFGVEVAKVGTSVDPETMDIERYELDNLVVWDTPGLGDGKEADNRHSKRMIDKLYEKDKNGNLLIDLVLVILDGGSRDLGTSYELINNVIIPNLGENKENRILVAINQADVAMKGKYWNEEENAPEDELEEFLDRKVESVKKRIKEATRIEVESIYYSAGYKEEGYLQQKPYNLSKLLYYILQNTPEEKRVVYVQNLNQEEVMWKDNDDLKDYRKGILESILGAAVGVLAEGVANVVNGVANVVEGASDGISEGSDTGSDVGGAIGSIFGEVGETIGSAVGSVVGGVVGGVVGVVSSAVSSVCDTIGSLFGGWF
;
A
#
# COMPACT_ATOMS: atom_id res chain seq x y z
N MET A 1 -18.95 -10.50 -1.61
CA MET A 1 -19.51 -9.15 -1.83
C MET A 1 -18.41 -8.18 -1.50
N LYS A 2 -17.96 -7.34 -2.44
CA LYS A 2 -16.84 -6.42 -2.19
C LYS A 2 -17.22 -5.49 -1.03
N HIS A 3 -16.48 -5.53 0.06
CA HIS A 3 -16.69 -4.66 1.22
C HIS A 3 -16.30 -3.23 0.81
N ASP A 4 -17.25 -2.30 0.81
CA ASP A 4 -17.01 -0.90 0.50
C ASP A 4 -16.82 -0.11 1.80
N LEU A 5 -15.58 -0.09 2.29
CA LEU A 5 -15.16 0.56 3.52
C LEU A 5 -15.65 2.02 3.62
N LEU A 6 -15.65 2.75 2.51
CA LEU A 6 -16.05 4.16 2.50
C LEU A 6 -17.56 4.35 2.61
N LYS A 7 -18.37 3.38 2.14
CA LYS A 7 -19.82 3.36 2.40
C LYS A 7 -20.14 3.02 3.86
N GLU A 8 -19.34 2.15 4.46
CA GLU A 8 -19.49 1.84 5.88
C GLU A 8 -19.21 3.07 6.74
N PHE A 9 -18.12 3.82 6.46
CA PHE A 9 -17.84 5.08 7.15
C PHE A 9 -18.98 6.08 7.00
N GLU A 10 -19.56 6.21 5.80
CA GLU A 10 -20.72 7.07 5.58
C GLU A 10 -21.91 6.66 6.45
N SER A 11 -22.23 5.36 6.48
CA SER A 11 -23.29 4.81 7.31
C SER A 11 -23.05 5.06 8.80
N ILE A 12 -21.82 4.91 9.27
CA ILE A 12 -21.41 5.17 10.66
C ILE A 12 -21.64 6.65 11.02
N ILE A 13 -21.10 7.57 10.19
CA ILE A 13 -21.27 9.02 10.39
C ILE A 13 -22.74 9.41 10.44
N MET A 14 -23.56 8.82 9.57
CA MET A 14 -25.00 9.13 9.50
C MET A 14 -25.79 8.65 10.73
N LYS A 15 -25.40 7.52 11.33
CA LYS A 15 -26.07 6.92 12.50
C LYS A 15 -25.71 7.61 13.82
N GLN A 16 -24.55 8.26 13.90
CA GLN A 16 -24.11 8.93 15.14
C GLN A 16 -24.87 10.24 15.41
N LYS A 17 -25.15 10.48 16.70
CA LYS A 17 -25.76 11.74 17.18
C LYS A 17 -24.68 12.82 17.26
N LEU A 18 -24.36 13.42 16.12
CA LEU A 18 -23.36 14.48 15.98
C LEU A 18 -24.04 15.85 15.75
N ASN A 19 -23.37 16.93 16.16
CA ASN A 19 -23.71 18.25 15.70
C ASN A 19 -23.65 18.32 14.16
N GLU A 20 -24.60 19.00 13.52
CA GLU A 20 -24.70 19.05 12.05
C GLU A 20 -23.43 19.60 11.39
N ASN A 21 -22.78 20.60 11.99
CA ASN A 21 -21.53 21.17 11.45
C ASN A 21 -20.38 20.14 11.47
N VAL A 22 -20.26 19.35 12.56
CA VAL A 22 -19.30 18.26 12.69
C VAL A 22 -19.60 17.15 11.68
N LYS A 23 -20.87 16.77 11.56
CA LYS A 23 -21.33 15.75 10.61
C LYS A 23 -21.03 16.15 9.16
N GLN A 24 -21.32 17.38 8.78
CA GLN A 24 -21.01 17.91 7.45
C GLN A 24 -19.49 17.95 7.19
N LYS A 25 -18.69 18.30 8.20
CA LYS A 25 -17.23 18.28 8.08
C LYS A 25 -16.71 16.87 7.85
N LEU A 26 -17.15 15.88 8.63
CA LEU A 26 -16.79 14.46 8.46
C LEU A 26 -17.21 13.92 7.10
N LEU A 27 -18.43 14.20 6.65
CA LEU A 27 -18.90 13.80 5.33
C LEU A 27 -18.10 14.47 4.20
N GLY A 28 -17.74 15.73 4.37
CA GLY A 28 -16.85 16.45 3.44
C GLY A 28 -15.47 15.82 3.34
N ASN A 29 -14.89 15.43 4.49
CA ASN A 29 -13.60 14.74 4.54
C ASN A 29 -13.70 13.33 3.90
N LEU A 30 -14.77 12.60 4.16
CA LEU A 30 -15.03 11.30 3.53
C LEU A 30 -15.18 11.43 2.00
N LEU A 31 -15.85 12.47 1.51
CA LEU A 31 -15.94 12.74 0.07
C LEU A 31 -14.56 13.06 -0.54
N ARG A 32 -13.70 13.75 0.21
CA ARG A 32 -12.30 13.98 -0.23
C ARG A 32 -11.54 12.65 -0.32
N LEU A 33 -11.68 11.77 0.68
CA LEU A 33 -11.07 10.44 0.69
C LEU A 33 -11.56 9.60 -0.50
N LYS A 34 -12.87 9.59 -0.78
CA LYS A 34 -13.48 8.92 -1.93
C LYS A 34 -12.94 9.40 -3.29
N LYS A 35 -12.43 10.62 -3.38
CA LYS A 35 -11.87 11.20 -4.62
C LYS A 35 -10.37 10.99 -4.77
N LYS A 36 -9.67 10.52 -3.74
CA LYS A 36 -8.23 10.24 -3.82
C LYS A 36 -7.99 9.11 -4.81
N LYS A 37 -7.05 9.32 -5.71
CA LYS A 37 -6.59 8.31 -6.67
C LYS A 37 -5.13 7.97 -6.40
N VAL A 38 -4.80 6.70 -6.56
CA VAL A 38 -3.43 6.20 -6.54
C VAL A 38 -3.03 5.80 -7.96
N ASN A 39 -1.84 6.19 -8.36
CA ASN A 39 -1.21 5.75 -9.59
C ASN A 39 0.07 4.98 -9.26
N LEU A 40 0.02 3.67 -9.41
CA LEU A 40 1.13 2.74 -9.22
C LEU A 40 1.72 2.39 -10.59
N MET A 41 3.00 2.67 -10.80
CA MET A 41 3.71 2.26 -12.01
C MET A 41 4.57 1.04 -11.74
N VAL A 42 4.39 -0.02 -12.51
CA VAL A 42 5.14 -1.27 -12.34
C VAL A 42 6.14 -1.41 -13.49
N ILE A 43 7.40 -1.56 -13.13
CA ILE A 43 8.55 -1.56 -14.06
C ILE A 43 9.45 -2.77 -13.77
N GLY A 44 10.09 -3.30 -14.81
CA GLY A 44 11.06 -4.39 -14.68
C GLY A 44 11.38 -5.03 -16.03
N ALA A 45 12.34 -5.94 -16.04
CA ALA A 45 12.72 -6.69 -17.23
C ALA A 45 11.58 -7.58 -17.75
N THR A 46 11.67 -8.01 -19.01
CA THR A 46 10.76 -9.02 -19.56
C THR A 46 10.89 -10.31 -18.76
N GLY A 47 9.75 -10.92 -18.39
CA GLY A 47 9.72 -12.16 -17.62
C GLY A 47 9.94 -12.04 -16.11
N CYS A 48 10.22 -10.86 -15.53
CA CYS A 48 10.41 -10.70 -14.09
C CYS A 48 9.10 -10.80 -13.25
N GLY A 49 7.94 -11.00 -13.89
CA GLY A 49 6.66 -11.23 -13.22
C GLY A 49 5.85 -9.98 -12.85
N LYS A 50 5.96 -8.87 -13.63
CA LYS A 50 5.15 -7.65 -13.43
C LYS A 50 3.65 -7.95 -13.44
N SER A 51 3.16 -8.54 -14.51
CA SER A 51 1.75 -8.85 -14.68
C SER A 51 1.24 -9.87 -13.64
N SER A 52 2.07 -10.87 -13.29
CA SER A 52 1.74 -11.82 -12.21
C SER A 52 1.60 -11.11 -10.87
N THR A 53 2.48 -10.15 -10.57
CA THR A 53 2.42 -9.36 -9.33
C THR A 53 1.16 -8.49 -9.28
N ILE A 54 0.80 -7.83 -10.39
CA ILE A 54 -0.45 -7.05 -10.48
C ILE A 54 -1.66 -7.96 -10.25
N ASN A 55 -1.70 -9.12 -10.89
CA ASN A 55 -2.80 -10.06 -10.77
C ASN A 55 -2.96 -10.59 -9.35
N VAL A 56 -1.87 -10.98 -8.68
CA VAL A 56 -1.96 -11.55 -7.34
C VAL A 56 -2.29 -10.49 -6.28
N LEU A 57 -1.77 -9.27 -6.40
CA LEU A 57 -2.06 -8.18 -5.47
C LEU A 57 -3.52 -7.73 -5.53
N PHE A 58 -4.09 -7.64 -6.75
CA PHE A 58 -5.37 -6.96 -6.96
C PHE A 58 -6.51 -7.90 -7.41
N GLY A 59 -6.26 -9.20 -7.51
CA GLY A 59 -7.28 -10.19 -7.85
C GLY A 59 -7.92 -9.97 -9.23
N VAL A 60 -7.17 -9.41 -10.16
CA VAL A 60 -7.64 -9.08 -11.51
C VAL A 60 -6.88 -9.92 -12.51
N GLU A 61 -7.58 -10.66 -13.34
CA GLU A 61 -7.00 -11.27 -14.55
C GLU A 61 -6.81 -10.19 -15.64
N VAL A 62 -6.24 -9.04 -15.23
CA VAL A 62 -6.15 -7.87 -16.09
C VAL A 62 -4.95 -7.99 -17.00
N ALA A 63 -3.85 -8.50 -16.45
CA ALA A 63 -2.64 -8.69 -17.20
C ALA A 63 -2.58 -10.14 -17.69
N LYS A 64 -2.58 -10.35 -19.00
CA LYS A 64 -2.25 -11.65 -19.55
C LYS A 64 -0.82 -11.98 -19.19
N VAL A 65 -0.65 -13.07 -18.46
CA VAL A 65 0.69 -13.60 -18.16
C VAL A 65 1.20 -14.24 -19.44
N GLY A 66 2.28 -13.68 -19.99
CA GLY A 66 2.90 -14.19 -21.19
C GLY A 66 3.38 -15.61 -21.03
N THR A 67 2.84 -16.50 -21.84
CA THR A 67 3.36 -17.88 -22.02
C THR A 67 4.19 -18.00 -23.30
N SER A 68 4.26 -16.92 -24.10
CA SER A 68 4.99 -16.87 -25.37
C SER A 68 6.43 -16.39 -25.17
N VAL A 69 7.27 -16.69 -26.17
CA VAL A 69 8.69 -16.22 -26.21
C VAL A 69 8.77 -14.74 -26.56
N ASP A 70 7.73 -14.19 -27.16
CA ASP A 70 7.65 -12.78 -27.54
C ASP A 70 7.07 -11.93 -26.39
N PRO A 71 7.54 -10.67 -26.22
CA PRO A 71 6.99 -9.75 -25.22
C PRO A 71 5.50 -9.50 -25.49
N GLU A 72 4.64 -9.73 -24.49
CA GLU A 72 3.20 -9.49 -24.64
C GLU A 72 2.83 -8.01 -24.48
N THR A 73 3.58 -7.25 -23.70
CA THR A 73 3.32 -5.83 -23.44
C THR A 73 4.22 -4.96 -24.31
N MET A 74 3.68 -4.38 -25.38
CA MET A 74 4.42 -3.54 -26.32
C MET A 74 4.36 -2.04 -26.01
N ASP A 75 3.44 -1.62 -25.13
CA ASP A 75 3.26 -0.23 -24.70
C ASP A 75 2.91 -0.17 -23.21
N ILE A 76 2.90 1.02 -22.59
CA ILE A 76 2.44 1.18 -21.21
C ILE A 76 0.94 0.91 -21.18
N GLU A 77 0.54 -0.18 -20.53
CA GLU A 77 -0.86 -0.52 -20.34
C GLU A 77 -1.40 0.11 -19.07
N ARG A 78 -2.64 0.59 -19.15
CA ARG A 78 -3.32 1.25 -18.04
C ARG A 78 -4.49 0.41 -17.56
N TYR A 79 -4.43 -0.02 -16.32
CA TYR A 79 -5.51 -0.74 -15.65
C TYR A 79 -6.17 0.17 -14.62
N GLU A 80 -7.45 0.43 -14.75
CA GLU A 80 -8.20 1.25 -13.82
C GLU A 80 -9.12 0.37 -12.98
N LEU A 81 -8.81 0.34 -11.68
CA LEU A 81 -9.60 -0.29 -10.64
C LEU A 81 -10.19 0.86 -9.81
N ASP A 82 -11.36 0.78 -9.29
CA ASP A 82 -11.99 1.87 -8.55
C ASP A 82 -11.16 3.20 -8.53
N ASN A 83 -10.43 3.51 -7.48
CA ASN A 83 -9.55 4.69 -7.40
C ASN A 83 -8.05 4.36 -7.53
N LEU A 84 -7.70 3.14 -7.91
CA LEU A 84 -6.34 2.69 -8.17
C LEU A 84 -6.12 2.55 -9.67
N VAL A 85 -5.10 3.21 -10.19
CA VAL A 85 -4.62 3.06 -11.56
C VAL A 85 -3.27 2.38 -11.53
N VAL A 86 -3.16 1.23 -12.17
CA VAL A 86 -1.90 0.51 -12.34
C VAL A 86 -1.42 0.71 -13.77
N TRP A 87 -0.17 1.13 -13.90
CA TRP A 87 0.52 1.33 -15.17
C TRP A 87 1.53 0.20 -15.34
N ASP A 88 1.21 -0.80 -16.15
CA ASP A 88 2.12 -1.89 -16.51
C ASP A 88 3.00 -1.47 -17.69
N THR A 89 4.30 -1.59 -17.53
CA THR A 89 5.25 -1.14 -18.55
C THR A 89 5.78 -2.30 -19.35
N PRO A 90 6.15 -2.07 -20.64
CA PRO A 90 6.90 -3.05 -21.40
C PRO A 90 8.16 -3.47 -20.64
N GLY A 91 8.52 -4.75 -20.73
CA GLY A 91 9.79 -5.23 -20.20
C GLY A 91 10.97 -4.59 -20.92
N LEU A 92 12.10 -4.48 -20.24
CA LEU A 92 13.39 -4.14 -20.84
C LEU A 92 14.19 -5.41 -21.09
N GLY A 93 15.06 -5.35 -22.11
CA GLY A 93 15.91 -6.46 -22.52
C GLY A 93 15.62 -6.95 -23.96
N ASP A 94 14.71 -6.27 -24.68
CA ASP A 94 14.30 -6.63 -26.03
C ASP A 94 15.19 -5.96 -27.12
N GLY A 95 16.29 -5.34 -26.69
CA GLY A 95 17.29 -4.69 -27.54
C GLY A 95 17.32 -3.16 -27.41
N LYS A 96 18.47 -2.56 -27.73
CA LYS A 96 18.76 -1.13 -27.45
C LYS A 96 17.72 -0.15 -27.99
N GLU A 97 17.20 -0.38 -29.22
CA GLU A 97 16.22 0.54 -29.82
C GLU A 97 14.86 0.46 -29.12
N ALA A 98 14.41 -0.76 -28.77
CA ALA A 98 13.19 -0.97 -28.02
C ALA A 98 13.34 -0.37 -26.61
N ASP A 99 14.40 -0.68 -25.92
CA ASP A 99 14.69 -0.20 -24.57
C ASP A 99 14.75 1.34 -24.51
N ASN A 100 15.35 1.99 -25.50
CA ASN A 100 15.38 3.45 -25.59
C ASN A 100 13.97 4.06 -25.78
N ARG A 101 13.14 3.45 -26.62
CA ARG A 101 11.74 3.90 -26.79
C ARG A 101 10.92 3.72 -25.51
N HIS A 102 11.06 2.57 -24.86
CA HIS A 102 10.40 2.28 -23.60
C HIS A 102 10.86 3.23 -22.48
N SER A 103 12.16 3.46 -22.35
CA SER A 103 12.71 4.41 -21.38
C SER A 103 12.15 5.82 -21.58
N LYS A 104 12.08 6.29 -22.83
CA LYS A 104 11.50 7.61 -23.14
C LYS A 104 10.03 7.69 -22.70
N ARG A 105 9.22 6.69 -23.01
CA ARG A 105 7.80 6.65 -22.60
C ARG A 105 7.63 6.61 -21.08
N MET A 106 8.51 5.88 -20.37
CA MET A 106 8.52 5.86 -18.92
C MET A 106 8.85 7.26 -18.35
N ILE A 107 9.85 7.94 -18.91
CA ILE A 107 10.21 9.31 -18.50
C ILE A 107 9.04 10.26 -18.74
N ASP A 108 8.45 10.23 -19.93
CA ASP A 108 7.29 11.08 -20.26
C ASP A 108 6.14 10.85 -19.27
N LYS A 109 5.88 9.59 -18.88
CA LYS A 109 4.85 9.25 -17.89
C LYS A 109 5.20 9.72 -16.48
N LEU A 110 6.47 9.64 -16.07
CA LEU A 110 6.92 10.11 -14.76
C LEU A 110 6.79 11.63 -14.60
N TYR A 111 6.89 12.39 -15.71
CA TYR A 111 6.68 13.85 -15.71
C TYR A 111 5.24 14.28 -15.93
N GLU A 112 4.33 13.35 -16.24
CA GLU A 112 2.91 13.67 -16.39
C GLU A 112 2.33 14.20 -15.07
N LYS A 113 1.48 15.21 -15.17
CA LYS A 113 0.88 15.87 -14.01
C LYS A 113 -0.63 15.65 -13.96
N ASP A 114 -1.13 15.58 -12.75
CA ASP A 114 -2.57 15.58 -12.49
C ASP A 114 -3.20 16.97 -12.70
N LYS A 115 -4.51 17.07 -12.51
CA LYS A 115 -5.27 18.33 -12.65
C LYS A 115 -4.83 19.44 -11.68
N ASN A 116 -4.12 19.08 -10.61
CA ASN A 116 -3.64 20.00 -9.59
C ASN A 116 -2.18 20.40 -9.82
N GLY A 117 -1.54 19.89 -10.85
CA GLY A 117 -0.14 20.14 -11.19
C GLY A 117 0.86 19.26 -10.44
N ASN A 118 0.40 18.28 -9.65
CA ASN A 118 1.27 17.28 -8.99
C ASN A 118 1.66 16.19 -9.99
N LEU A 119 2.80 15.55 -9.76
CA LEU A 119 3.19 14.40 -10.56
C LEU A 119 2.13 13.29 -10.45
N LEU A 120 1.77 12.71 -11.61
CA LEU A 120 0.69 11.74 -11.71
C LEU A 120 1.02 10.43 -10.99
N ILE A 121 2.23 9.90 -11.18
CA ILE A 121 2.66 8.63 -10.58
C ILE A 121 3.00 8.86 -9.10
N ASP A 122 2.36 8.12 -8.21
CA ASP A 122 2.60 8.17 -6.77
C ASP A 122 3.77 7.29 -6.35
N LEU A 123 3.82 6.07 -6.88
CA LEU A 123 4.83 5.06 -6.54
C LEU A 123 5.27 4.33 -7.81
N VAL A 124 6.57 4.13 -7.93
CA VAL A 124 7.19 3.22 -8.91
C VAL A 124 7.62 1.95 -8.19
N LEU A 125 7.00 0.82 -8.55
CA LEU A 125 7.39 -0.51 -8.11
C LEU A 125 8.30 -1.12 -9.18
N VAL A 126 9.58 -1.26 -8.86
CA VAL A 126 10.56 -1.91 -9.73
C VAL A 126 10.68 -3.37 -9.35
N ILE A 127 10.37 -4.26 -10.29
CA ILE A 127 10.44 -5.70 -10.08
C ILE A 127 11.72 -6.24 -10.72
N LEU A 128 12.53 -6.90 -9.90
CA LEU A 128 13.73 -7.60 -10.30
C LEU A 128 13.50 -9.10 -10.31
N ASP A 129 14.17 -9.81 -11.20
CA ASP A 129 14.14 -11.27 -11.26
C ASP A 129 15.09 -11.88 -10.21
N GLY A 130 14.55 -12.66 -9.28
CA GLY A 130 15.28 -13.36 -8.24
C GLY A 130 16.20 -14.46 -8.78
N GLY A 131 15.81 -15.13 -9.86
CA GLY A 131 16.59 -16.15 -10.54
C GLY A 131 17.75 -15.62 -11.37
N SER A 132 17.68 -14.34 -11.80
CA SER A 132 18.73 -13.73 -12.61
C SER A 132 20.01 -13.44 -11.82
N ARG A 133 21.15 -13.76 -12.42
CA ARG A 133 22.47 -13.41 -11.89
C ARG A 133 22.94 -12.04 -12.36
N ASP A 134 22.49 -11.63 -13.54
CA ASP A 134 22.84 -10.34 -14.12
C ASP A 134 21.63 -9.39 -14.04
N LEU A 135 21.79 -8.35 -13.23
CA LEU A 135 20.82 -7.27 -13.06
C LEU A 135 21.33 -5.96 -13.69
N GLY A 136 22.34 -6.02 -14.57
CA GLY A 136 22.97 -4.83 -15.15
C GLY A 136 21.96 -3.91 -15.83
N THR A 137 21.15 -4.42 -16.73
CA THR A 137 20.09 -3.64 -17.40
C THR A 137 19.08 -3.05 -16.42
N SER A 138 18.73 -3.80 -15.37
CA SER A 138 17.82 -3.30 -14.34
C SER A 138 18.46 -2.15 -13.53
N TYR A 139 19.74 -2.24 -13.21
CA TYR A 139 20.45 -1.14 -12.55
C TYR A 139 20.58 0.08 -13.46
N GLU A 140 20.88 -0.10 -14.75
CA GLU A 140 20.90 1.00 -15.71
C GLU A 140 19.55 1.71 -15.76
N LEU A 141 18.46 0.96 -15.81
CA LEU A 141 17.10 1.50 -15.76
C LEU A 141 16.84 2.29 -14.48
N ILE A 142 17.12 1.70 -13.31
CA ILE A 142 16.87 2.33 -12.01
C ILE A 142 17.70 3.62 -11.89
N ASN A 143 19.01 3.52 -12.16
CA ASN A 143 19.95 4.59 -11.87
C ASN A 143 19.89 5.74 -12.89
N ASN A 144 19.63 5.44 -14.17
CA ASN A 144 19.73 6.41 -15.24
C ASN A 144 18.37 6.89 -15.76
N VAL A 145 17.30 6.10 -15.56
CA VAL A 145 15.97 6.43 -16.08
C VAL A 145 15.00 6.76 -14.95
N ILE A 146 14.88 5.91 -13.93
CA ILE A 146 13.81 6.06 -12.93
C ILE A 146 14.20 7.11 -11.89
N ILE A 147 15.22 6.88 -11.09
CA ILE A 147 15.60 7.75 -9.95
C ILE A 147 15.84 9.21 -10.37
N PRO A 148 16.53 9.52 -11.49
CA PRO A 148 16.67 10.91 -11.92
C PRO A 148 15.36 11.63 -12.18
N ASN A 149 14.32 10.90 -12.62
CA ASN A 149 13.05 11.43 -13.10
C ASN A 149 11.89 11.30 -12.09
N LEU A 150 12.13 10.88 -10.84
CA LEU A 150 11.08 10.77 -9.81
C LEU A 150 10.64 12.11 -9.21
N GLY A 151 11.33 13.20 -9.49
CA GLY A 151 11.05 14.52 -8.87
C GLY A 151 11.58 14.62 -7.46
N GLU A 152 10.80 15.21 -6.55
CA GLU A 152 11.15 15.36 -5.13
C GLU A 152 10.77 14.11 -4.31
N ASN A 153 11.38 13.94 -3.12
CA ASN A 153 11.14 12.81 -2.19
C ASN A 153 11.29 11.44 -2.85
N LYS A 154 12.35 11.28 -3.62
CA LYS A 154 12.61 10.08 -4.46
C LYS A 154 12.58 8.79 -3.66
N GLU A 155 13.12 8.80 -2.44
CA GLU A 155 13.20 7.67 -1.52
C GLU A 155 11.81 7.07 -1.24
N ASN A 156 10.79 7.93 -1.11
CA ASN A 156 9.43 7.54 -0.79
C ASN A 156 8.55 7.31 -2.04
N ARG A 157 9.15 7.32 -3.23
CA ARG A 157 8.43 7.15 -4.50
C ARG A 157 8.92 5.98 -5.33
N ILE A 158 9.80 5.17 -4.77
CA ILE A 158 10.34 3.96 -5.40
C ILE A 158 10.40 2.83 -4.38
N LEU A 159 9.97 1.65 -4.80
CA LEU A 159 10.16 0.38 -4.10
C LEU A 159 10.80 -0.59 -5.08
N VAL A 160 11.88 -1.26 -4.67
CA VAL A 160 12.55 -2.29 -5.47
C VAL A 160 12.23 -3.66 -4.88
N ALA A 161 11.52 -4.50 -5.62
CA ALA A 161 11.07 -5.80 -5.15
C ALA A 161 11.67 -6.92 -6.01
N ILE A 162 12.34 -7.88 -5.37
CA ILE A 162 12.93 -9.05 -6.02
C ILE A 162 11.87 -10.14 -6.02
N ASN A 163 11.27 -10.38 -7.18
CA ASN A 163 10.29 -11.44 -7.40
C ASN A 163 10.97 -12.78 -7.73
N GLN A 164 10.19 -13.86 -7.78
CA GLN A 164 10.69 -15.20 -8.13
C GLN A 164 11.74 -15.72 -7.12
N ALA A 165 11.51 -15.45 -5.83
CA ALA A 165 12.33 -15.97 -4.75
C ALA A 165 12.40 -17.51 -4.76
N ASP A 166 11.30 -18.17 -5.14
CA ASP A 166 11.11 -19.60 -5.26
C ASP A 166 12.04 -20.27 -6.30
N VAL A 167 12.38 -19.57 -7.38
CA VAL A 167 13.30 -20.07 -8.41
C VAL A 167 14.71 -19.52 -8.30
N ALA A 168 14.99 -18.67 -7.31
CA ALA A 168 16.34 -18.24 -7.01
C ALA A 168 17.23 -19.46 -6.69
N MET A 169 18.55 -19.36 -6.90
CA MET A 169 19.46 -20.50 -6.82
C MET A 169 19.03 -21.74 -7.67
N LYS A 170 18.26 -21.53 -8.73
CA LYS A 170 17.66 -22.57 -9.61
C LYS A 170 16.65 -23.46 -8.88
N GLY A 171 15.85 -22.89 -7.99
CA GLY A 171 14.84 -23.59 -7.20
C GLY A 171 15.41 -24.48 -6.09
N LYS A 172 16.72 -24.43 -5.82
CA LYS A 172 17.31 -25.18 -4.69
C LYS A 172 16.95 -24.48 -3.39
N TYR A 173 16.73 -25.29 -2.35
CA TYR A 173 16.42 -24.81 -1.00
C TYR A 173 15.09 -24.05 -0.91
N TRP A 174 14.17 -24.32 -1.85
CA TRP A 174 12.78 -23.93 -1.73
C TRP A 174 11.97 -25.12 -1.21
N ASN A 175 11.34 -24.95 -0.07
CA ASN A 175 10.43 -25.94 0.50
C ASN A 175 9.04 -25.77 -0.11
N GLU A 176 8.65 -26.69 -1.02
CA GLU A 176 7.36 -26.60 -1.72
C GLU A 176 6.16 -26.87 -0.80
N GLU A 177 6.33 -27.68 0.27
CA GLU A 177 5.26 -28.02 1.20
C GLU A 177 4.92 -26.82 2.10
N GLU A 178 5.95 -26.12 2.59
CA GLU A 178 5.81 -24.93 3.42
C GLU A 178 5.67 -23.65 2.61
N ASN A 179 5.93 -23.71 1.31
CA ASN A 179 5.99 -22.56 0.40
C ASN A 179 6.90 -21.45 0.92
N ALA A 180 8.10 -21.81 1.35
CA ALA A 180 9.07 -20.93 2.00
C ALA A 180 10.51 -21.31 1.62
N PRO A 181 11.47 -20.36 1.69
CA PRO A 181 12.89 -20.68 1.54
C PRO A 181 13.42 -21.44 2.76
N GLU A 182 14.36 -22.35 2.54
CA GLU A 182 15.23 -22.90 3.59
C GLU A 182 16.35 -21.87 3.94
N ASP A 183 17.02 -22.06 5.04
CA ASP A 183 18.02 -21.12 5.61
C ASP A 183 19.07 -20.65 4.56
N GLU A 184 19.59 -21.55 3.73
CA GLU A 184 20.60 -21.22 2.71
C GLU A 184 20.05 -20.29 1.62
N LEU A 185 18.80 -20.48 1.22
CA LEU A 185 18.15 -19.63 0.23
C LEU A 185 17.76 -18.29 0.85
N GLU A 186 17.27 -18.29 2.08
CA GLU A 186 16.95 -17.08 2.81
C GLU A 186 18.17 -16.16 2.94
N GLU A 187 19.30 -16.71 3.42
CA GLU A 187 20.56 -15.99 3.50
C GLU A 187 21.07 -15.45 2.15
N PHE A 188 20.86 -16.21 1.07
CA PHE A 188 21.18 -15.77 -0.28
C PHE A 188 20.28 -14.59 -0.70
N LEU A 189 18.98 -14.65 -0.46
CA LEU A 189 18.01 -13.62 -0.80
C LEU A 189 18.27 -12.34 -0.01
N ASP A 190 18.55 -12.43 1.29
CA ASP A 190 18.93 -11.31 2.14
C ASP A 190 20.19 -10.60 1.62
N ARG A 191 21.24 -11.37 1.31
CA ARG A 191 22.46 -10.80 0.68
C ARG A 191 22.16 -10.15 -0.66
N LYS A 192 21.22 -10.66 -1.44
CA LYS A 192 20.80 -10.08 -2.71
C LYS A 192 20.10 -8.75 -2.50
N VAL A 193 19.19 -8.66 -1.52
CA VAL A 193 18.51 -7.41 -1.11
C VAL A 193 19.53 -6.35 -0.70
N GLU A 194 20.44 -6.69 0.20
CA GLU A 194 21.48 -5.77 0.66
C GLU A 194 22.41 -5.30 -0.49
N SER A 195 22.76 -6.21 -1.40
CA SER A 195 23.54 -5.87 -2.59
C SER A 195 22.81 -4.88 -3.50
N VAL A 196 21.48 -5.06 -3.68
CA VAL A 196 20.64 -4.15 -4.48
C VAL A 196 20.61 -2.77 -3.85
N LYS A 197 20.28 -2.66 -2.56
CA LYS A 197 20.26 -1.40 -1.81
C LYS A 197 21.61 -0.67 -1.91
N LYS A 198 22.68 -1.38 -1.64
CA LYS A 198 24.06 -0.83 -1.68
C LYS A 198 24.42 -0.27 -3.05
N ARG A 199 24.21 -1.03 -4.13
CA ARG A 199 24.55 -0.61 -5.50
C ARG A 199 23.78 0.60 -5.96
N ILE A 200 22.46 0.67 -5.65
CA ILE A 200 21.64 1.82 -5.98
C ILE A 200 22.12 3.06 -5.20
N LYS A 201 22.36 2.91 -3.89
CA LYS A 201 22.87 4.00 -3.05
C LYS A 201 24.24 4.51 -3.53
N GLU A 202 25.15 3.62 -3.91
CA GLU A 202 26.48 3.99 -4.44
C GLU A 202 26.37 4.79 -5.75
N ALA A 203 25.47 4.39 -6.65
CA ALA A 203 25.29 5.03 -7.95
C ALA A 203 24.51 6.35 -7.88
N THR A 204 23.49 6.44 -7.06
CA THR A 204 22.49 7.54 -7.10
C THR A 204 22.49 8.42 -5.86
N ARG A 205 23.11 7.99 -4.78
CA ARG A 205 23.05 8.60 -3.43
C ARG A 205 21.66 8.53 -2.79
N ILE A 206 20.72 7.78 -3.35
CA ILE A 206 19.37 7.58 -2.86
C ILE A 206 19.31 6.23 -2.13
N GLU A 207 18.72 6.23 -0.95
CA GLU A 207 18.37 5.01 -0.23
C GLU A 207 17.01 4.53 -0.70
N VAL A 208 16.94 3.27 -1.12
CA VAL A 208 15.71 2.63 -1.56
C VAL A 208 15.37 1.47 -0.64
N GLU A 209 14.09 1.25 -0.41
CA GLU A 209 13.65 0.00 0.20
C GLU A 209 13.69 -1.13 -0.84
N SER A 210 14.15 -2.30 -0.40
CA SER A 210 14.16 -3.51 -1.21
C SER A 210 13.75 -4.72 -0.38
N ILE A 211 12.98 -5.59 -1.00
CA ILE A 211 12.49 -6.85 -0.41
C ILE A 211 12.57 -7.97 -1.42
N TYR A 212 12.40 -9.22 -0.98
CA TYR A 212 12.14 -10.35 -1.88
C TYR A 212 10.77 -10.97 -1.60
N TYR A 213 10.18 -11.55 -2.65
CA TYR A 213 8.88 -12.22 -2.61
C TYR A 213 8.75 -13.19 -3.80
N SER A 214 7.72 -14.01 -3.81
CA SER A 214 7.26 -14.72 -5.00
C SER A 214 5.79 -14.39 -5.27
N ALA A 215 5.48 -13.97 -6.49
CA ALA A 215 4.09 -13.75 -6.92
C ALA A 215 3.34 -15.07 -7.14
N GLY A 216 4.04 -16.19 -7.05
CA GLY A 216 3.53 -17.48 -7.47
C GLY A 216 3.41 -17.59 -8.99
N TYR A 217 2.98 -18.76 -9.45
CA TYR A 217 2.89 -19.08 -10.85
C TYR A 217 1.49 -19.63 -11.18
N LYS A 218 0.95 -19.23 -12.34
CA LYS A 218 -0.30 -19.77 -12.85
C LYS A 218 -0.05 -20.35 -14.23
N GLU A 219 -0.23 -21.65 -14.36
CA GLU A 219 -0.20 -22.35 -15.62
C GLU A 219 -1.62 -22.65 -16.10
N GLU A 220 -1.83 -22.65 -17.42
CA GLU A 220 -3.15 -22.92 -17.99
C GLU A 220 -3.61 -24.34 -17.60
N GLY A 221 -4.79 -24.43 -16.98
CA GLY A 221 -5.36 -25.68 -16.48
C GLY A 221 -4.93 -26.08 -15.05
N TYR A 222 -4.08 -25.33 -14.40
CA TYR A 222 -3.66 -25.56 -13.02
C TYR A 222 -4.14 -24.45 -12.06
N LEU A 223 -4.18 -24.75 -10.77
CA LEU A 223 -4.46 -23.76 -9.75
C LEU A 223 -3.29 -22.77 -9.64
N GLN A 224 -3.58 -21.53 -9.30
CA GLN A 224 -2.56 -20.53 -8.98
C GLN A 224 -1.69 -21.05 -7.84
N GLN A 225 -0.37 -21.08 -8.05
CA GLN A 225 0.58 -21.32 -6.96
C GLN A 225 0.48 -20.15 -5.97
N LYS A 226 0.54 -20.47 -4.68
CA LYS A 226 0.45 -19.46 -3.64
C LYS A 226 1.65 -18.51 -3.69
N PRO A 227 1.43 -17.21 -3.51
CA PRO A 227 2.52 -16.27 -3.36
C PRO A 227 3.23 -16.44 -2.02
N TYR A 228 4.46 -15.96 -1.94
CA TYR A 228 5.24 -15.84 -0.72
C TYR A 228 5.60 -14.37 -0.47
N ASN A 229 5.54 -13.91 0.77
CA ASN A 229 5.82 -12.52 1.16
C ASN A 229 4.93 -11.46 0.48
N LEU A 230 3.70 -11.82 0.07
CA LEU A 230 2.80 -10.87 -0.55
C LEU A 230 2.34 -9.76 0.43
N SER A 231 2.12 -10.12 1.70
CA SER A 231 1.80 -9.14 2.75
C SER A 231 2.97 -8.20 3.03
N LYS A 232 4.21 -8.70 3.00
CA LYS A 232 5.42 -7.89 3.09
C LYS A 232 5.51 -6.90 1.93
N LEU A 233 5.26 -7.34 0.70
CA LEU A 233 5.21 -6.47 -0.47
C LEU A 233 4.15 -5.37 -0.31
N LEU A 234 2.93 -5.72 0.10
CA LEU A 234 1.86 -4.75 0.34
C LEU A 234 2.23 -3.73 1.42
N TYR A 235 2.82 -4.18 2.53
CA TYR A 235 3.28 -3.29 3.60
C TYR A 235 4.23 -2.22 3.05
N TYR A 236 5.25 -2.60 2.29
CA TYR A 236 6.21 -1.65 1.73
C TYR A 236 5.60 -0.77 0.62
N ILE A 237 4.64 -1.27 -0.15
CA ILE A 237 3.86 -0.44 -1.07
C ILE A 237 3.13 0.67 -0.30
N LEU A 238 2.48 0.34 0.83
CA LEU A 238 1.79 1.31 1.66
C LEU A 238 2.76 2.32 2.28
N GLN A 239 3.92 1.88 2.79
CA GLN A 239 4.92 2.77 3.37
C GLN A 239 5.45 3.80 2.35
N ASN A 240 5.61 3.41 1.09
CA ASN A 240 6.08 4.25 -0.01
C ASN A 240 4.95 4.97 -0.76
N THR A 241 3.72 4.95 -0.24
CA THR A 241 2.58 5.68 -0.80
C THR A 241 2.21 6.84 0.14
N PRO A 242 1.86 8.03 -0.39
CA PRO A 242 1.37 9.14 0.43
C PRO A 242 0.27 8.69 1.40
N GLU A 243 0.41 9.05 2.67
CA GLU A 243 -0.44 8.54 3.75
C GLU A 243 -1.93 8.67 3.44
N GLU A 244 -2.37 9.85 2.99
CA GLU A 244 -3.77 10.12 2.68
C GLU A 244 -4.33 9.34 1.48
N LYS A 245 -3.52 8.54 0.79
CA LYS A 245 -3.90 7.69 -0.34
C LYS A 245 -3.92 6.19 -0.02
N ARG A 246 -3.35 5.77 1.11
CA ARG A 246 -3.18 4.34 1.47
C ARG A 246 -4.49 3.56 1.52
N VAL A 247 -5.58 4.21 1.96
CA VAL A 247 -6.91 3.60 2.03
C VAL A 247 -7.41 3.11 0.67
N VAL A 248 -6.97 3.72 -0.43
CA VAL A 248 -7.36 3.33 -1.79
C VAL A 248 -6.98 1.88 -2.11
N TYR A 249 -5.86 1.39 -1.58
CA TYR A 249 -5.44 0.01 -1.84
C TYR A 249 -6.42 -1.01 -1.29
N VAL A 250 -6.96 -0.80 -0.07
CA VAL A 250 -7.82 -1.77 0.62
C VAL A 250 -8.99 -2.25 -0.22
N GLN A 251 -9.62 -1.33 -0.95
CA GLN A 251 -10.78 -1.62 -1.78
C GLN A 251 -10.44 -2.44 -3.03
N ASN A 252 -9.16 -2.46 -3.39
CA ASN A 252 -8.67 -3.04 -4.62
C ASN A 252 -7.82 -4.30 -4.41
N LEU A 253 -7.54 -4.69 -3.16
CA LEU A 253 -6.77 -5.89 -2.87
C LEU A 253 -7.49 -7.17 -3.32
N ASN A 254 -6.70 -8.19 -3.64
CA ASN A 254 -7.19 -9.53 -3.90
C ASN A 254 -7.98 -10.04 -2.69
N GLN A 255 -9.21 -10.52 -2.93
CA GLN A 255 -10.14 -10.98 -1.88
C GLN A 255 -9.93 -12.46 -1.54
N GLU A 256 -9.03 -13.15 -2.22
CA GLU A 256 -8.73 -14.56 -1.96
C GLU A 256 -7.78 -14.66 -0.76
N GLU A 257 -8.32 -15.03 0.40
CA GLU A 257 -7.58 -15.20 1.66
C GLU A 257 -6.33 -16.05 1.52
N VAL A 258 -6.38 -17.09 0.68
CA VAL A 258 -5.27 -18.01 0.46
C VAL A 258 -4.02 -17.30 -0.09
N MET A 259 -4.17 -16.18 -0.80
CA MET A 259 -3.06 -15.42 -1.37
C MET A 259 -2.25 -14.66 -0.32
N TRP A 260 -2.75 -14.53 0.90
CA TRP A 260 -2.13 -13.74 1.97
C TRP A 260 -1.57 -14.59 3.12
N LYS A 261 -1.59 -15.93 3.00
CA LYS A 261 -1.28 -16.84 4.13
C LYS A 261 0.18 -17.21 4.28
N ASP A 262 0.89 -17.31 3.17
CA ASP A 262 2.25 -17.87 3.16
C ASP A 262 3.29 -16.75 3.12
N ASN A 263 3.73 -16.30 4.30
CA ASN A 263 4.72 -15.25 4.46
C ASN A 263 5.59 -15.52 5.68
N ASP A 264 6.83 -15.01 5.65
CA ASP A 264 7.63 -14.81 6.85
C ASP A 264 7.00 -13.68 7.71
N ASP A 265 7.27 -13.63 8.99
CA ASP A 265 6.86 -12.55 9.92
C ASP A 265 5.43 -11.99 9.67
N LEU A 266 4.53 -12.85 9.20
CA LEU A 266 3.19 -12.49 8.75
C LEU A 266 2.43 -11.59 9.73
N LYS A 267 2.56 -11.83 11.04
CA LYS A 267 1.92 -11.04 12.09
C LYS A 267 2.31 -9.58 12.03
N ASP A 268 3.61 -9.31 11.89
CA ASP A 268 4.16 -7.95 11.94
C ASP A 268 3.73 -7.13 10.71
N TYR A 269 3.76 -7.75 9.52
CA TYR A 269 3.32 -7.06 8.31
C TYR A 269 1.83 -6.78 8.31
N ARG A 270 1.02 -7.70 8.77
CA ARG A 270 -0.41 -7.48 8.94
C ARG A 270 -0.68 -6.33 9.90
N LYS A 271 -0.04 -6.33 11.08
CA LYS A 271 -0.11 -5.24 12.04
C LYS A 271 0.26 -3.91 11.37
N GLY A 272 1.40 -3.85 10.70
CA GLY A 272 1.86 -2.65 10.01
C GLY A 272 0.94 -2.18 8.86
N ILE A 273 0.32 -3.10 8.11
CA ILE A 273 -0.70 -2.79 7.10
C ILE A 273 -1.90 -2.13 7.76
N LEU A 274 -2.43 -2.74 8.83
CA LEU A 274 -3.57 -2.22 9.58
C LEU A 274 -3.29 -0.82 10.12
N GLU A 275 -2.16 -0.62 10.79
CA GLU A 275 -1.73 0.67 11.33
C GLU A 275 -1.62 1.74 10.24
N SER A 276 -1.00 1.41 9.11
CA SER A 276 -0.83 2.33 7.98
C SER A 276 -2.16 2.80 7.39
N ILE A 277 -3.14 1.90 7.30
CA ILE A 277 -4.45 2.19 6.73
C ILE A 277 -5.32 2.95 7.72
N LEU A 278 -5.32 2.53 9.00
CA LEU A 278 -6.07 3.20 10.05
C LEU A 278 -5.56 4.61 10.29
N GLY A 279 -4.24 4.81 10.37
CA GLY A 279 -3.64 6.13 10.49
C GLY A 279 -4.09 7.06 9.36
N ALA A 280 -4.03 6.57 8.12
CA ALA A 280 -4.48 7.31 6.95
C ALA A 280 -5.98 7.67 6.99
N ALA A 281 -6.83 6.70 7.33
CA ALA A 281 -8.29 6.90 7.39
C ALA A 281 -8.67 7.90 8.49
N VAL A 282 -8.13 7.71 9.69
CA VAL A 282 -8.39 8.58 10.84
C VAL A 282 -7.84 9.99 10.60
N GLY A 283 -6.62 10.11 10.10
CA GLY A 283 -5.99 11.41 9.82
C GLY A 283 -6.83 12.25 8.87
N VAL A 284 -7.29 11.68 7.77
CA VAL A 284 -8.13 12.40 6.80
C VAL A 284 -9.53 12.70 7.36
N LEU A 285 -10.17 11.76 8.05
CA LEU A 285 -11.53 11.97 8.59
C LEU A 285 -11.55 13.02 9.68
N ALA A 286 -10.54 13.05 10.54
CA ALA A 286 -10.46 13.98 11.66
C ALA A 286 -9.95 15.37 11.29
N GLU A 287 -9.45 15.58 10.07
CA GLU A 287 -8.85 16.84 9.64
C GLU A 287 -9.79 18.03 9.80
N GLY A 288 -9.39 18.98 10.66
CA GLY A 288 -10.12 20.22 10.93
C GLY A 288 -11.44 20.04 11.70
N VAL A 289 -11.76 18.85 12.19
CA VAL A 289 -12.96 18.60 13.02
C VAL A 289 -12.83 19.33 14.35
N ALA A 290 -11.66 19.30 14.99
CA ALA A 290 -11.40 20.05 16.22
C ALA A 290 -11.66 21.56 16.09
N ASN A 291 -11.32 22.17 14.98
CA ASN A 291 -11.57 23.59 14.73
C ASN A 291 -13.07 23.90 14.64
N VAL A 292 -13.87 23.01 14.08
CA VAL A 292 -15.33 23.15 14.00
C VAL A 292 -15.96 23.05 15.39
N VAL A 293 -15.50 22.10 16.21
CA VAL A 293 -15.98 21.90 17.58
C VAL A 293 -15.63 23.10 18.44
N ASN A 294 -14.39 23.56 18.40
CA ASN A 294 -13.93 24.73 19.16
C ASN A 294 -14.65 26.02 18.72
N GLY A 295 -14.95 26.16 17.42
CA GLY A 295 -15.73 27.27 16.90
C GLY A 295 -17.17 27.29 17.42
N VAL A 296 -17.78 26.12 17.59
CA VAL A 296 -19.13 25.99 18.16
C VAL A 296 -19.12 26.22 19.67
N ALA A 297 -18.11 25.73 20.38
CA ALA A 297 -17.95 25.93 21.83
C ALA A 297 -17.77 27.41 22.22
N ASN A 298 -17.03 28.18 21.40
CA ASN A 298 -16.83 29.61 21.62
C ASN A 298 -18.08 30.46 21.38
N VAL A 299 -19.10 29.92 20.70
CA VAL A 299 -20.40 30.63 20.47
C VAL A 299 -21.38 30.38 21.61
N VAL A 300 -21.15 29.31 22.42
CA VAL A 300 -21.94 28.99 23.61
C VAL A 300 -21.16 29.49 24.86
N GLU A 301 -21.23 30.75 25.16
CA GLU A 301 -20.74 31.28 26.44
C GLU A 301 -21.47 30.59 27.60
N GLY A 302 -20.82 29.59 28.19
CA GLY A 302 -21.32 28.81 29.34
C GLY A 302 -20.81 27.39 29.46
N ALA A 303 -19.97 26.91 28.52
CA ALA A 303 -19.47 25.54 28.48
C ALA A 303 -18.06 25.39 29.10
N SER A 304 -17.74 26.07 30.20
CA SER A 304 -16.48 25.91 30.92
C SER A 304 -16.35 24.51 31.59
N ASP A 305 -17.47 23.85 31.86
CA ASP A 305 -17.48 22.51 32.52
C ASP A 305 -17.32 21.36 31.54
N GLY A 306 -17.61 21.56 30.25
CA GLY A 306 -17.50 20.49 29.23
C GLY A 306 -16.10 20.21 28.72
N ILE A 307 -15.14 21.10 28.95
CA ILE A 307 -13.75 20.95 28.43
C ILE A 307 -12.92 20.02 29.35
N SER A 308 -13.18 20.02 30.66
CA SER A 308 -12.53 19.12 31.61
C SER A 308 -12.99 17.67 31.43
N GLU A 309 -14.29 17.44 31.21
CA GLU A 309 -14.83 16.09 30.92
C GLU A 309 -14.38 15.57 29.54
N GLY A 310 -14.13 16.44 28.55
CA GLY A 310 -13.65 16.05 27.23
C GLY A 310 -12.21 15.54 27.22
N SER A 311 -11.35 16.05 28.12
CA SER A 311 -9.97 15.59 28.27
C SER A 311 -9.89 14.19 28.89
N ASP A 312 -10.70 13.94 29.92
CA ASP A 312 -10.77 12.64 30.58
C ASP A 312 -11.42 11.60 29.66
N THR A 313 -12.46 11.98 28.91
CA THR A 313 -13.10 11.11 27.92
C THR A 313 -12.17 10.77 26.75
N GLY A 314 -11.32 11.70 26.31
CA GLY A 314 -10.32 11.44 25.27
C GLY A 314 -9.24 10.43 25.73
N SER A 315 -8.83 10.50 26.98
CA SER A 315 -7.92 9.53 27.60
C SER A 315 -8.56 8.15 27.78
N ASP A 316 -9.81 8.10 28.22
CA ASP A 316 -10.56 6.86 28.42
C ASP A 316 -10.85 6.14 27.08
N VAL A 317 -11.07 6.89 26.03
CA VAL A 317 -11.29 6.33 24.68
C VAL A 317 -9.99 5.87 24.05
N GLY A 318 -8.90 6.64 24.19
CA GLY A 318 -7.57 6.17 23.81
C GLY A 318 -7.21 4.87 24.53
N GLY A 319 -7.53 4.78 25.84
CA GLY A 319 -7.38 3.57 26.64
C GLY A 319 -8.30 2.42 26.21
N ALA A 320 -9.55 2.70 25.84
CA ALA A 320 -10.50 1.69 25.36
C ALA A 320 -10.10 1.14 23.99
N ILE A 321 -9.67 2.00 23.07
CA ILE A 321 -9.11 1.57 21.77
C ILE A 321 -7.81 0.78 22.01
N GLY A 322 -6.94 1.25 22.92
CA GLY A 322 -5.72 0.55 23.32
C GLY A 322 -6.00 -0.85 23.88
N SER A 323 -7.03 -1.00 24.72
CA SER A 323 -7.40 -2.28 25.34
C SER A 323 -8.01 -3.29 24.35
N ILE A 324 -8.69 -2.81 23.31
CA ILE A 324 -9.31 -3.67 22.27
C ILE A 324 -8.25 -4.21 21.30
N PHE A 325 -7.22 -3.41 20.99
CA PHE A 325 -6.25 -3.72 19.95
C PHE A 325 -4.81 -3.97 20.46
N GLY A 326 -4.59 -4.07 21.77
CA GLY A 326 -3.28 -4.32 22.36
C GLY A 326 -2.26 -3.24 21.97
N GLU A 327 -1.03 -3.64 21.62
CA GLU A 327 0.04 -2.71 21.21
C GLU A 327 -0.32 -1.84 19.98
N VAL A 328 -1.15 -2.35 19.05
CA VAL A 328 -1.68 -1.58 17.91
C VAL A 328 -2.55 -0.43 18.40
N GLY A 329 -3.30 -0.65 19.49
CA GLY A 329 -4.18 0.35 20.07
C GLY A 329 -3.45 1.54 20.68
N GLU A 330 -2.22 1.38 21.18
CA GLU A 330 -1.43 2.50 21.72
C GLU A 330 -1.03 3.50 20.65
N THR A 331 -0.62 3.02 19.47
CA THR A 331 -0.26 3.88 18.32
C THR A 331 -1.49 4.58 17.76
N ILE A 332 -2.60 3.85 17.58
CA ILE A 332 -3.88 4.40 17.14
C ILE A 332 -4.47 5.32 18.21
N GLY A 333 -4.40 4.91 19.49
CA GLY A 333 -4.88 5.70 20.62
C GLY A 333 -4.16 7.03 20.77
N SER A 334 -2.86 7.08 20.49
CA SER A 334 -2.09 8.35 20.51
C SER A 334 -2.46 9.25 19.33
N ALA A 335 -2.63 8.70 18.13
CA ALA A 335 -3.05 9.45 16.94
C ALA A 335 -4.50 9.96 17.07
N VAL A 336 -5.41 9.10 17.57
CA VAL A 336 -6.80 9.46 17.85
C VAL A 336 -6.89 10.40 19.06
N GLY A 337 -6.14 10.14 20.13
CA GLY A 337 -6.12 10.96 21.33
C GLY A 337 -5.60 12.38 21.11
N SER A 338 -4.61 12.56 20.25
CA SER A 338 -4.10 13.89 19.89
C SER A 338 -5.10 14.71 19.07
N VAL A 339 -5.93 14.03 18.27
CA VAL A 339 -6.97 14.67 17.44
C VAL A 339 -8.28 14.84 18.22
N VAL A 340 -8.59 13.92 19.13
CA VAL A 340 -9.87 13.83 19.86
C VAL A 340 -9.82 14.49 21.23
N GLY A 341 -8.63 14.80 21.77
CA GLY A 341 -8.44 15.44 23.09
C GLY A 341 -9.19 16.78 23.29
N GLY A 342 -9.91 17.26 22.29
CA GLY A 342 -10.80 18.41 22.36
C GLY A 342 -12.21 18.17 21.78
N VAL A 343 -12.57 16.92 21.42
CA VAL A 343 -13.79 16.66 20.64
C VAL A 343 -14.71 15.67 21.36
N VAL A 344 -15.88 16.14 21.69
CA VAL A 344 -17.00 15.49 22.42
C VAL A 344 -17.34 14.07 21.89
N GLY A 345 -17.71 13.19 22.80
CA GLY A 345 -17.98 11.75 22.65
C GLY A 345 -18.62 11.19 21.35
N GLY A 346 -19.28 12.00 20.55
CA GLY A 346 -19.86 11.57 19.27
C GLY A 346 -18.85 11.35 18.14
N VAL A 347 -17.77 12.16 18.05
CA VAL A 347 -16.72 11.97 17.04
C VAL A 347 -15.88 10.75 17.38
N VAL A 348 -15.68 10.52 18.66
CA VAL A 348 -15.05 9.31 19.19
C VAL A 348 -15.80 8.04 18.71
N GLY A 349 -17.12 8.04 18.81
CA GLY A 349 -17.94 6.93 18.32
C GLY A 349 -17.77 6.66 16.82
N VAL A 350 -17.63 7.73 16.00
CA VAL A 350 -17.34 7.60 14.55
C VAL A 350 -15.98 7.01 14.30
N VAL A 351 -14.95 7.51 14.99
CA VAL A 351 -13.58 7.02 14.81
C VAL A 351 -13.47 5.57 15.26
N SER A 352 -13.99 5.20 16.44
CA SER A 352 -13.97 3.82 16.93
C SER A 352 -14.68 2.85 16.00
N SER A 353 -15.85 3.24 15.48
CA SER A 353 -16.59 2.41 14.53
C SER A 353 -15.90 2.32 13.18
N ALA A 354 -15.22 3.39 12.73
CA ALA A 354 -14.42 3.37 11.52
C ALA A 354 -13.20 2.45 11.67
N VAL A 355 -12.53 2.50 12.82
CA VAL A 355 -11.43 1.59 13.17
C VAL A 355 -11.92 0.13 13.13
N SER A 356 -13.04 -0.19 13.78
CA SER A 356 -13.63 -1.54 13.75
C SER A 356 -13.90 -2.01 12.32
N SER A 357 -14.52 -1.18 11.49
CA SER A 357 -14.83 -1.51 10.09
C SER A 357 -13.57 -1.77 9.25
N VAL A 358 -12.49 -1.00 9.45
CA VAL A 358 -11.19 -1.27 8.80
C VAL A 358 -10.60 -2.58 9.28
N CYS A 359 -10.64 -2.84 10.59
CA CYS A 359 -10.16 -4.09 11.16
C CYS A 359 -10.91 -5.29 10.61
N ASP A 360 -12.24 -5.23 10.53
CA ASP A 360 -13.08 -6.29 9.99
C ASP A 360 -12.77 -6.54 8.50
N THR A 361 -12.61 -5.47 7.71
CA THR A 361 -12.29 -5.58 6.28
C THR A 361 -10.90 -6.19 6.07
N ILE A 362 -9.90 -5.70 6.77
CA ILE A 362 -8.53 -6.22 6.67
C ILE A 362 -8.44 -7.62 7.29
N GLY A 363 -9.09 -7.83 8.43
CA GLY A 363 -9.14 -9.14 9.09
C GLY A 363 -9.74 -10.21 8.19
N SER A 364 -10.81 -9.89 7.44
CA SER A 364 -11.42 -10.82 6.49
C SER A 364 -10.49 -11.20 5.34
N LEU A 365 -9.65 -10.27 4.85
CA LEU A 365 -8.66 -10.55 3.80
C LEU A 365 -7.58 -11.54 4.27
N PHE A 366 -7.23 -11.50 5.54
CA PHE A 366 -6.15 -12.30 6.10
C PHE A 366 -6.62 -13.51 6.92
N GLY A 367 -7.90 -13.90 6.83
CA GLY A 367 -8.41 -15.14 7.43
C GLY A 367 -8.78 -15.05 8.91
N GLY A 368 -9.24 -13.90 9.35
CA GLY A 368 -9.71 -13.69 10.73
C GLY A 368 -8.57 -13.53 11.72
N TRP A 369 -8.55 -12.41 12.42
CA TRP A 369 -7.37 -11.99 13.19
C TRP A 369 -7.61 -11.77 14.66
N PHE A 370 -8.86 -11.66 15.03
CA PHE A 370 -9.28 -11.27 16.36
C PHE A 370 -10.21 -12.30 16.95
#